data_e2ab4e1c6ee2ecc3d1fd5be5589bb914
#
_entry.id   e2ab4e1c6ee2ecc3d1fd5be5589bb914
#
_cell.length_a   1.000
_cell.length_b   1.000
_cell.length_c   1.000
_cell.angle_alpha   90.00
_cell.angle_beta   90.00
_cell.angle_gamma   90.00
#
_symmetry.space_group_name_H-M   'P 1'
#
loop_
_entity.id
_entity.type
_entity.pdbx_description
1 polymer ?
#
loop_
_entity_poly.entity_id
_entity_poly.type
_entity_poly.pdbx_seq_one_letter_code
_entity_poly.pdbx_strand_id
1 'polypeptide(L)'
;LGNSGMLRESMEAGLGIVAVILMFIVGVWMHKRSNAKRWNDMIKNMYANAISNGNLVLLATIGLISVLREGVEVIIFYMGMIGELATKDFVIGIALAIVILIVFALLFRFIVRLIPIFYIFRVLSIFIFIMGFKMLGVSIQKLQLLGAMPRHVIEGFPTINWLGFYPSYEPLIAQAAYIMVVAILIFKFKK
;
A
#
# COMPACT_ATOMS: atom_id res chain seq x y z
N LEU A 1 16.96 15.31 -22.28
CA LEU A 1 15.71 15.33 -21.49
C LEU A 1 15.43 16.79 -21.14
N GLY A 2 14.31 17.36 -21.63
CA GLY A 2 13.95 18.75 -21.34
C GLY A 2 13.63 18.95 -19.84
N ASN A 3 13.67 20.20 -19.36
CA ASN A 3 13.40 20.58 -17.96
C ASN A 3 12.11 19.94 -17.38
N SER A 4 11.09 19.70 -18.22
CA SER A 4 9.84 19.04 -17.84
C SER A 4 10.02 17.54 -17.50
N GLY A 5 10.94 16.85 -18.16
CA GLY A 5 11.24 15.45 -17.86
C GLY A 5 11.97 15.29 -16.52
N MET A 6 12.97 16.14 -16.26
CA MET A 6 13.69 16.11 -14.97
C MET A 6 12.80 16.46 -13.79
N LEU A 7 11.89 17.44 -13.94
CA LEU A 7 10.94 17.80 -12.90
C LEU A 7 9.99 16.64 -12.61
N ARG A 8 9.47 15.96 -13.63
CA ARG A 8 8.58 14.81 -13.47
C ARG A 8 9.29 13.66 -12.74
N GLU A 9 10.50 13.29 -13.15
CA GLU A 9 11.27 12.22 -12.51
C GLU A 9 11.66 12.55 -11.07
N SER A 10 12.01 13.81 -10.78
CA SER A 10 12.31 14.23 -9.39
C SER A 10 11.08 14.19 -8.49
N MET A 11 9.92 14.60 -9.02
CA MET A 11 8.64 14.47 -8.30
C MET A 11 8.29 12.99 -8.05
N GLU A 12 8.46 12.11 -9.05
CA GLU A 12 8.20 10.69 -8.90
C GLU A 12 9.13 10.03 -7.87
N ALA A 13 10.40 10.42 -7.84
CA ALA A 13 11.35 9.92 -6.83
C ALA A 13 10.97 10.41 -5.42
N GLY A 14 10.64 11.68 -5.26
CA GLY A 14 10.20 12.27 -3.99
C GLY A 14 8.90 11.65 -3.48
N LEU A 15 7.89 11.53 -4.34
CA LEU A 15 6.62 10.88 -4.01
C LEU A 15 6.83 9.40 -3.67
N GLY A 16 7.77 8.72 -4.34
CA GLY A 16 8.14 7.34 -4.03
C GLY A 16 8.67 7.19 -2.60
N ILE A 17 9.53 8.09 -2.13
CA ILE A 17 10.04 8.08 -0.75
C ILE A 17 8.90 8.34 0.26
N VAL A 18 8.06 9.33 -0.02
CA VAL A 18 6.87 9.60 0.83
C VAL A 18 5.98 8.36 0.90
N ALA A 19 5.73 7.70 -0.23
CA ALA A 19 4.96 6.46 -0.27
C ALA A 19 5.58 5.34 0.59
N VAL A 20 6.92 5.18 0.56
CA VAL A 20 7.63 4.20 1.40
C VAL A 20 7.41 4.49 2.89
N ILE A 21 7.53 5.74 3.30
CA ILE A 21 7.30 6.15 4.69
C ILE A 21 5.85 5.86 5.10
N LEU A 22 4.88 6.21 4.26
CA LEU A 22 3.47 5.94 4.53
C LEU A 22 3.17 4.44 4.59
N MET A 23 3.71 3.64 3.66
CA MET A 23 3.58 2.18 3.66
C MET A 23 4.18 1.57 4.93
N PHE A 24 5.33 2.07 5.38
CA PHE A 24 5.96 1.63 6.61
C PHE A 24 5.07 1.92 7.84
N ILE A 25 4.54 3.15 7.96
CA ILE A 25 3.66 3.55 9.06
C ILE A 25 2.38 2.70 9.06
N VAL A 26 1.74 2.55 7.90
CA VAL A 26 0.51 1.77 7.75
C VAL A 26 0.77 0.28 8.01
N GLY A 27 1.87 -0.27 7.51
CA GLY A 27 2.27 -1.65 7.75
C GLY A 27 2.46 -1.95 9.24
N VAL A 28 3.16 -1.08 9.96
CA VAL A 28 3.32 -1.18 11.43
C VAL A 28 1.98 -1.06 12.15
N TRP A 29 1.14 -0.12 11.75
CA TRP A 29 -0.19 0.07 12.34
C TRP A 29 -1.09 -1.15 12.13
N MET A 30 -1.11 -1.72 10.92
CA MET A 30 -1.87 -2.95 10.63
C MET A 30 -1.31 -4.14 11.38
N HIS A 31 0.01 -4.28 11.47
CA HIS A 31 0.63 -5.36 12.22
C HIS A 31 0.25 -5.31 13.71
N LYS A 32 0.23 -4.13 14.33
CA LYS A 32 -0.23 -3.95 15.71
C LYS A 32 -1.69 -4.38 15.91
N ARG A 33 -2.54 -4.14 14.92
CA ARG A 33 -3.96 -4.55 14.96
C ARG A 33 -4.20 -6.02 14.67
N SER A 34 -3.19 -6.75 14.20
CA SER A 34 -3.27 -8.21 13.99
C SER A 34 -3.35 -9.02 15.30
N ASN A 35 -3.39 -8.37 16.47
CA ASN A 35 -3.62 -9.03 17.76
C ASN A 35 -5.12 -9.29 17.94
N ALA A 36 -5.51 -10.58 17.83
CA ALA A 36 -6.88 -11.03 17.82
C ALA A 36 -7.69 -10.63 19.06
N LYS A 37 -7.08 -10.69 20.26
CA LYS A 37 -7.76 -10.41 21.52
C LYS A 37 -8.13 -8.93 21.62
N ARG A 38 -7.17 -8.05 21.36
CA ARG A 38 -7.38 -6.59 21.41
C ARG A 38 -8.39 -6.10 20.37
N TRP A 39 -8.38 -6.72 19.18
CA TRP A 39 -9.34 -6.43 18.11
C TRP A 39 -10.76 -6.85 18.50
N ASN A 40 -10.95 -8.08 19.00
CA ASN A 40 -12.26 -8.57 19.42
C ASN A 40 -12.85 -7.74 20.56
N ASP A 41 -12.03 -7.34 21.53
CA ASP A 41 -12.49 -6.50 22.64
C ASP A 41 -12.87 -5.10 22.14
N MET A 42 -12.10 -4.53 21.22
CA MET A 42 -12.42 -3.24 20.61
C MET A 42 -13.73 -3.30 19.82
N ILE A 43 -13.92 -4.31 18.98
CA ILE A 43 -15.16 -4.48 18.18
C ILE A 43 -16.35 -4.70 19.09
N LYS A 44 -16.25 -5.55 20.13
CA LYS A 44 -17.32 -5.76 21.10
C LYS A 44 -17.72 -4.47 21.81
N ASN A 45 -16.74 -3.68 22.25
CA ASN A 45 -17.00 -2.40 22.91
C ASN A 45 -17.60 -1.37 21.96
N MET A 46 -17.12 -1.29 20.70
CA MET A 46 -17.72 -0.40 19.69
C MET A 46 -19.16 -0.80 19.37
N TYR A 47 -19.43 -2.11 19.25
CA TYR A 47 -20.76 -2.63 18.96
C TYR A 47 -21.72 -2.38 20.13
N ALA A 48 -21.27 -2.65 21.35
CA ALA A 48 -22.06 -2.39 22.56
C ALA A 48 -22.38 -0.90 22.73
N ASN A 49 -21.40 0.00 22.51
CA ASN A 49 -21.60 1.44 22.59
C ASN A 49 -22.48 1.99 21.44
N ALA A 50 -22.36 1.43 20.23
CA ALA A 50 -23.20 1.85 19.10
C ALA A 50 -24.66 1.47 19.29
N ILE A 51 -24.94 0.30 19.86
CA ILE A 51 -26.29 -0.17 20.15
C ILE A 51 -26.87 0.61 21.34
N SER A 52 -26.09 0.82 22.41
CA SER A 52 -26.58 1.49 23.62
C SER A 52 -26.89 2.98 23.41
N ASN A 53 -26.15 3.65 22.51
CA ASN A 53 -26.30 5.09 22.28
C ASN A 53 -27.10 5.44 21.01
N GLY A 54 -27.68 4.45 20.31
CA GLY A 54 -28.48 4.70 19.10
C GLY A 54 -27.69 5.34 17.92
N ASN A 55 -26.37 5.38 17.97
CA ASN A 55 -25.50 6.10 17.04
C ASN A 55 -25.13 5.29 15.76
N LEU A 56 -26.08 4.47 15.28
CA LEU A 56 -25.89 3.74 14.00
C LEU A 56 -25.68 4.69 12.82
N VAL A 57 -26.29 5.88 12.87
CA VAL A 57 -26.13 6.91 11.84
C VAL A 57 -24.67 7.41 11.80
N LEU A 58 -24.03 7.62 12.94
CA LEU A 58 -22.62 8.05 13.00
C LEU A 58 -21.70 6.98 12.39
N LEU A 59 -21.91 5.70 12.70
CA LEU A 59 -21.14 4.60 12.12
C LEU A 59 -21.34 4.50 10.61
N ALA A 60 -22.60 4.63 10.14
CA ALA A 60 -22.91 4.64 8.73
C ALA A 60 -22.27 5.84 8.00
N THR A 61 -22.28 7.02 8.61
CA THR A 61 -21.66 8.22 8.07
C THR A 61 -20.15 8.08 7.95
N ILE A 62 -19.47 7.56 8.96
CA ILE A 62 -18.02 7.30 8.92
C ILE A 62 -17.69 6.29 7.82
N GLY A 63 -18.48 5.20 7.71
CA GLY A 63 -18.32 4.23 6.64
C GLY A 63 -18.52 4.85 5.24
N LEU A 64 -19.55 5.68 5.08
CA LEU A 64 -19.85 6.39 3.84
C LEU A 64 -18.72 7.34 3.44
N ILE A 65 -18.21 8.15 4.37
CA ILE A 65 -17.11 9.08 4.12
C ILE A 65 -15.84 8.30 3.71
N SER A 66 -15.57 7.17 4.34
CA SER A 66 -14.42 6.32 3.97
C SER A 66 -14.55 5.79 2.55
N VAL A 67 -15.73 5.29 2.16
CA VAL A 67 -15.99 4.79 0.80
C VAL A 67 -15.94 5.92 -0.23
N LEU A 68 -16.48 7.10 0.09
CA LEU A 68 -16.42 8.27 -0.80
C LEU A 68 -14.98 8.72 -1.03
N ARG A 69 -14.15 8.70 0.00
CA ARG A 69 -12.72 9.03 -0.12
C ARG A 69 -12.03 8.11 -1.12
N GLU A 70 -12.17 6.79 -0.95
CA GLU A 70 -11.59 5.80 -1.88
C GLU A 70 -12.16 5.97 -3.30
N GLY A 71 -13.46 6.27 -3.42
CA GLY A 71 -14.11 6.54 -4.70
C GLY A 71 -13.52 7.75 -5.43
N VAL A 72 -13.22 8.83 -4.71
CA VAL A 72 -12.56 10.02 -5.27
C VAL A 72 -11.15 9.71 -5.75
N GLU A 73 -10.36 8.94 -4.97
CA GLU A 73 -9.02 8.50 -5.37
C GLU A 73 -9.06 7.69 -6.67
N VAL A 74 -10.02 6.76 -6.81
CA VAL A 74 -10.24 5.97 -8.04
C VAL A 74 -10.61 6.86 -9.22
N ILE A 75 -11.51 7.85 -9.04
CA ILE A 75 -11.90 8.80 -10.10
C ILE A 75 -10.70 9.62 -10.58
N ILE A 76 -9.89 10.17 -9.65
CA ILE A 76 -8.69 10.93 -9.99
C ILE A 76 -7.70 10.06 -10.77
N PHE A 77 -7.54 8.80 -10.38
CA PHE A 77 -6.67 7.86 -11.08
C PHE A 77 -7.15 7.62 -12.52
N TYR A 78 -8.46 7.39 -12.72
CA TYR A 78 -9.04 7.23 -14.04
C TYR A 78 -8.96 8.50 -14.90
N MET A 79 -9.15 9.68 -14.31
CA MET A 79 -8.99 10.93 -15.03
C MET A 79 -7.57 11.10 -15.60
N GLY A 80 -6.55 10.63 -14.87
CA GLY A 80 -5.17 10.60 -15.37
C GLY A 80 -4.94 9.67 -16.57
N MET A 81 -5.78 8.65 -16.74
CA MET A 81 -5.65 7.64 -17.82
C MET A 81 -6.51 7.97 -19.06
N ILE A 82 -7.48 8.86 -18.97
CA ILE A 82 -8.46 9.15 -20.06
C ILE A 82 -7.80 9.61 -21.37
N GLY A 83 -6.59 10.16 -21.33
CA GLY A 83 -5.87 10.60 -22.53
C GLY A 83 -5.02 9.53 -23.22
N GLU A 84 -4.78 8.39 -22.55
CA GLU A 84 -3.80 7.38 -23.01
C GLU A 84 -4.47 6.11 -23.57
N LEU A 85 -5.75 5.87 -23.26
CA LEU A 85 -6.46 4.65 -23.62
C LEU A 85 -7.56 4.90 -24.65
N ALA A 86 -7.75 3.94 -25.57
CA ALA A 86 -8.91 3.94 -26.45
C ALA A 86 -10.20 3.80 -25.61
N THR A 87 -11.23 4.58 -25.94
CA THR A 87 -12.49 4.61 -25.19
C THR A 87 -13.13 3.23 -25.02
N LYS A 88 -12.97 2.34 -26.00
CA LYS A 88 -13.47 0.95 -25.93
C LYS A 88 -12.76 0.15 -24.86
N ASP A 89 -11.42 0.22 -24.80
CA ASP A 89 -10.60 -0.54 -23.83
C ASP A 89 -10.86 -0.04 -22.41
N PHE A 90 -11.07 1.26 -22.26
CA PHE A 90 -11.43 1.87 -20.99
C PHE A 90 -12.79 1.38 -20.47
N VAL A 91 -13.84 1.36 -21.32
CA VAL A 91 -15.17 0.87 -20.94
C VAL A 91 -15.15 -0.62 -20.62
N ILE A 92 -14.45 -1.44 -21.43
CA ILE A 92 -14.31 -2.87 -21.18
C ILE A 92 -13.56 -3.11 -19.87
N GLY A 93 -12.50 -2.37 -19.61
CA GLY A 93 -11.73 -2.45 -18.37
C GLY A 93 -12.58 -2.16 -17.12
N ILE A 94 -13.39 -1.09 -17.16
CA ILE A 94 -14.33 -0.76 -16.07
C ILE A 94 -15.38 -1.85 -15.89
N ALA A 95 -15.98 -2.34 -16.97
CA ALA A 95 -16.99 -3.38 -16.89
C ALA A 95 -16.42 -4.67 -16.27
N LEU A 96 -15.22 -5.06 -16.70
CA LEU A 96 -14.51 -6.23 -16.15
C LEU A 96 -14.17 -6.02 -14.67
N ALA A 97 -13.69 -4.84 -14.29
CA ALA A 97 -13.39 -4.51 -12.90
C ALA A 97 -14.63 -4.58 -12.01
N ILE A 98 -15.78 -4.09 -12.47
CA ILE A 98 -17.06 -4.18 -11.74
C ILE A 98 -17.46 -5.65 -11.54
N VAL A 99 -17.37 -6.48 -12.58
CA VAL A 99 -17.68 -7.91 -12.48
C VAL A 99 -16.77 -8.61 -11.47
N ILE A 100 -15.45 -8.36 -11.54
CA ILE A 100 -14.48 -8.92 -10.60
C ILE A 100 -14.79 -8.46 -9.17
N LEU A 101 -15.15 -7.19 -8.99
CA LEU A 101 -15.45 -6.62 -7.68
C LEU A 101 -16.73 -7.24 -7.08
N ILE A 102 -17.76 -7.49 -7.89
CA ILE A 102 -18.98 -8.20 -7.47
C ILE A 102 -18.64 -9.63 -7.05
N VAL A 103 -17.88 -10.35 -7.88
CA VAL A 103 -17.45 -11.73 -7.57
C VAL A 103 -16.63 -11.73 -6.27
N PHE A 104 -15.71 -10.80 -6.12
CA PHE A 104 -14.90 -10.66 -4.92
C PHE A 104 -15.77 -10.34 -3.67
N ALA A 105 -16.75 -9.45 -3.79
CA ALA A 105 -17.66 -9.11 -2.70
C ALA A 105 -18.50 -10.32 -2.26
N LEU A 106 -18.95 -11.12 -3.21
CA LEU A 106 -19.70 -12.36 -2.90
C LEU A 106 -18.79 -13.40 -2.22
N LEU A 107 -17.57 -13.58 -2.72
CA LEU A 107 -16.58 -14.48 -2.13
C LEU A 107 -16.12 -13.98 -0.74
N PHE A 108 -15.97 -12.66 -0.56
CA PHE A 108 -15.54 -12.06 0.69
C PHE A 108 -16.49 -12.37 1.85
N ARG A 109 -17.80 -12.46 1.58
CA ARG A 109 -18.79 -12.89 2.55
C ARG A 109 -18.52 -14.29 3.10
N PHE A 110 -18.02 -15.21 2.28
CA PHE A 110 -17.62 -16.56 2.70
C PHE A 110 -16.25 -16.54 3.39
N ILE A 111 -15.29 -15.81 2.83
CA ILE A 111 -13.93 -15.70 3.35
C ILE A 111 -13.93 -15.15 4.78
N VAL A 112 -14.69 -14.09 5.05
CA VAL A 112 -14.74 -13.45 6.38
C VAL A 112 -15.37 -14.37 7.44
N ARG A 113 -16.23 -15.32 7.05
CA ARG A 113 -16.76 -16.34 7.96
C ARG A 113 -15.74 -17.43 8.30
N LEU A 114 -14.82 -17.72 7.39
CA LEU A 114 -13.80 -18.78 7.50
C LEU A 114 -12.49 -18.26 8.08
N ILE A 115 -12.11 -17.03 7.76
CA ILE A 115 -10.82 -16.46 8.12
C ILE A 115 -11.04 -15.33 9.13
N PRO A 116 -10.52 -15.46 10.37
CA PRO A 116 -10.58 -14.36 11.34
C PRO A 116 -9.87 -13.12 10.81
N ILE A 117 -10.47 -11.96 10.97
CA ILE A 117 -10.05 -10.68 10.40
C ILE A 117 -8.59 -10.30 10.74
N PHE A 118 -8.07 -10.79 11.87
CA PHE A 118 -6.68 -10.54 12.27
C PHE A 118 -5.65 -11.23 11.35
N TYR A 119 -5.99 -12.36 10.72
CA TYR A 119 -5.14 -12.99 9.71
C TYR A 119 -5.08 -12.12 8.46
N ILE A 120 -6.20 -11.53 8.06
CA ILE A 120 -6.27 -10.59 6.93
C ILE A 120 -5.34 -9.41 7.19
N PHE A 121 -5.41 -8.77 8.36
CA PHE A 121 -4.50 -7.68 8.72
C PHE A 121 -3.02 -8.10 8.73
N ARG A 122 -2.72 -9.33 9.16
CA ARG A 122 -1.35 -9.85 9.16
C ARG A 122 -0.82 -10.01 7.74
N VAL A 123 -1.61 -10.64 6.86
CA VAL A 123 -1.23 -10.84 5.45
C VAL A 123 -1.07 -9.51 4.74
N LEU A 124 -2.03 -8.58 4.91
CA LEU A 124 -1.96 -7.26 4.31
C LEU A 124 -0.75 -6.46 4.83
N SER A 125 -0.41 -6.54 6.12
CA SER A 125 0.76 -5.84 6.65
C SER A 125 2.06 -6.37 6.03
N ILE A 126 2.19 -7.68 5.85
CA ILE A 126 3.35 -8.30 5.19
C ILE A 126 3.43 -7.80 3.72
N PHE A 127 2.29 -7.80 3.03
CA PHE A 127 2.23 -7.33 1.64
C PHE A 127 2.66 -5.86 1.52
N ILE A 128 2.18 -4.99 2.42
CA ILE A 128 2.57 -3.58 2.45
C ILE A 128 4.07 -3.42 2.72
N PHE A 129 4.66 -4.23 3.61
CA PHE A 129 6.10 -4.20 3.84
C PHE A 129 6.89 -4.63 2.60
N ILE A 130 6.44 -5.65 1.88
CA ILE A 130 7.07 -6.08 0.62
C ILE A 130 6.99 -4.98 -0.43
N MET A 131 5.83 -4.31 -0.55
CA MET A 131 5.67 -3.19 -1.49
C MET A 131 6.54 -1.99 -1.10
N GLY A 132 6.63 -1.65 0.19
CA GLY A 132 7.52 -0.60 0.69
C GLY A 132 8.98 -0.91 0.39
N PHE A 133 9.41 -2.16 0.56
CA PHE A 133 10.75 -2.62 0.22
C PHE A 133 11.08 -2.42 -1.28
N LYS A 134 10.16 -2.83 -2.16
CA LYS A 134 10.29 -2.62 -3.61
C LYS A 134 10.38 -1.14 -3.95
N MET A 135 9.43 -0.34 -3.45
CA MET A 135 9.35 1.09 -3.74
C MET A 135 10.59 1.84 -3.26
N LEU A 136 11.19 1.44 -2.14
CA LEU A 136 12.43 2.02 -1.64
C LEU A 136 13.58 1.86 -2.65
N GLY A 137 13.76 0.65 -3.19
CA GLY A 137 14.78 0.41 -4.22
C GLY A 137 14.56 1.23 -5.48
N VAL A 138 13.30 1.27 -5.98
CA VAL A 138 12.93 2.07 -7.17
C VAL A 138 13.16 3.56 -6.94
N SER A 139 12.79 4.10 -5.78
CA SER A 139 12.93 5.53 -5.47
C SER A 139 14.39 5.94 -5.39
N ILE A 140 15.25 5.14 -4.77
CA ILE A 140 16.69 5.41 -4.69
C ILE A 140 17.33 5.34 -6.09
N GLN A 141 16.95 4.33 -6.89
CA GLN A 141 17.44 4.25 -8.26
C GLN A 141 17.07 5.50 -9.08
N LYS A 142 15.83 5.99 -8.95
CA LYS A 142 15.41 7.22 -9.63
C LYS A 142 16.24 8.43 -9.19
N LEU A 143 16.55 8.57 -7.90
CA LEU A 143 17.43 9.61 -7.39
C LEU A 143 18.84 9.52 -7.94
N GLN A 144 19.36 8.31 -8.14
CA GLN A 144 20.67 8.08 -8.77
C GLN A 144 20.66 8.46 -10.25
N LEU A 145 19.60 8.13 -10.99
CA LEU A 145 19.45 8.52 -12.39
C LEU A 145 19.34 10.03 -12.58
N LEU A 146 18.78 10.74 -11.63
CA LEU A 146 18.70 12.21 -11.59
C LEU A 146 20.03 12.88 -11.17
N GLY A 147 21.04 12.09 -10.76
CA GLY A 147 22.28 12.64 -10.23
C GLY A 147 22.16 13.25 -8.83
N ALA A 148 21.03 13.11 -8.17
CA ALA A 148 20.80 13.61 -6.80
C ALA A 148 21.47 12.74 -5.73
N MET A 149 21.86 11.50 -6.08
CA MET A 149 22.52 10.54 -5.21
C MET A 149 23.67 9.84 -5.94
N PRO A 150 24.82 9.60 -5.29
CA PRO A 150 25.91 8.85 -5.89
C PRO A 150 25.46 7.44 -6.27
N ARG A 151 26.08 6.87 -7.29
CA ARG A 151 25.79 5.52 -7.76
C ARG A 151 27.07 4.71 -7.80
N HIS A 152 27.24 3.79 -6.86
CA HIS A 152 28.33 2.84 -6.87
C HIS A 152 27.83 1.49 -7.39
N VAL A 153 28.14 1.18 -8.63
CA VAL A 153 27.67 -0.02 -9.33
C VAL A 153 28.42 -1.24 -8.82
N ILE A 154 27.67 -2.34 -8.64
CA ILE A 154 28.22 -3.66 -8.30
C ILE A 154 28.29 -4.47 -9.59
N GLU A 155 29.51 -4.76 -10.06
CA GLU A 155 29.71 -5.60 -11.25
C GLU A 155 29.19 -7.02 -11.01
N GLY A 156 28.47 -7.56 -12.01
CA GLY A 156 27.93 -8.91 -11.94
C GLY A 156 26.64 -9.08 -11.14
N PHE A 157 26.09 -8.03 -10.52
CA PHE A 157 24.84 -8.13 -9.78
C PHE A 157 23.62 -8.00 -10.72
N PRO A 158 22.65 -8.96 -10.68
CA PRO A 158 21.48 -8.92 -11.56
C PRO A 158 20.51 -7.81 -11.17
N THR A 159 19.93 -7.17 -12.20
CA THR A 159 18.81 -6.23 -11.99
C THR A 159 17.50 -7.00 -11.94
N ILE A 160 16.75 -6.89 -10.83
CA ILE A 160 15.46 -7.54 -10.64
C ILE A 160 14.39 -6.47 -10.41
N ASN A 161 13.88 -5.92 -11.51
CA ASN A 161 12.95 -4.77 -11.50
C ASN A 161 11.66 -5.04 -10.69
N TRP A 162 11.11 -6.24 -10.74
CA TRP A 162 9.87 -6.57 -10.04
C TRP A 162 10.04 -6.60 -8.50
N LEU A 163 11.27 -6.80 -8.01
CA LEU A 163 11.61 -6.77 -6.59
C LEU A 163 12.20 -5.42 -6.16
N GLY A 164 12.55 -4.54 -7.12
CA GLY A 164 13.22 -3.28 -6.85
C GLY A 164 14.70 -3.45 -6.49
N PHE A 165 15.34 -4.56 -6.92
CA PHE A 165 16.79 -4.76 -6.77
C PHE A 165 17.55 -4.15 -7.95
N TYR A 166 18.51 -3.30 -7.62
CA TYR A 166 19.36 -2.64 -8.59
C TYR A 166 20.85 -2.86 -8.25
N PRO A 167 21.74 -2.94 -9.25
CA PRO A 167 23.15 -3.23 -9.07
C PRO A 167 23.93 -2.02 -8.53
N SER A 168 23.56 -1.53 -7.35
CA SER A 168 24.26 -0.46 -6.63
C SER A 168 24.17 -0.65 -5.12
N TYR A 169 25.19 -0.19 -4.39
CA TYR A 169 25.27 -0.38 -2.93
C TYR A 169 24.18 0.37 -2.19
N GLU A 170 23.81 1.58 -2.62
CA GLU A 170 22.92 2.47 -1.88
C GLU A 170 21.50 1.90 -1.74
N PRO A 171 20.80 1.45 -2.82
CA PRO A 171 19.50 0.80 -2.69
C PRO A 171 19.57 -0.45 -1.83
N LEU A 172 20.63 -1.27 -1.98
CA LEU A 172 20.76 -2.52 -1.24
C LEU A 172 20.97 -2.28 0.26
N ILE A 173 21.79 -1.30 0.64
CA ILE A 173 21.99 -0.92 2.06
C ILE A 173 20.70 -0.39 2.65
N ALA A 174 19.99 0.47 1.93
CA ALA A 174 18.72 1.02 2.39
C ALA A 174 17.65 -0.08 2.54
N GLN A 175 17.58 -1.02 1.59
CA GLN A 175 16.68 -2.17 1.66
C GLN A 175 17.04 -3.12 2.82
N ALA A 176 18.33 -3.35 3.07
CA ALA A 176 18.79 -4.14 4.23
C ALA A 176 18.42 -3.46 5.55
N ALA A 177 18.62 -2.15 5.67
CA ALA A 177 18.22 -1.35 6.82
C ALA A 177 16.70 -1.41 7.02
N TYR A 178 15.91 -1.30 5.94
CA TYR A 178 14.45 -1.40 5.97
C TYR A 178 13.99 -2.76 6.54
N ILE A 179 14.55 -3.87 6.03
CA ILE A 179 14.24 -5.21 6.54
C ILE A 179 14.59 -5.34 8.02
N MET A 180 15.75 -4.83 8.42
CA MET A 180 16.20 -4.87 9.82
C MET A 180 15.21 -4.15 10.74
N VAL A 181 14.78 -2.94 10.37
CA VAL A 181 13.81 -2.16 11.14
C VAL A 181 12.45 -2.87 11.19
N VAL A 182 11.96 -3.40 10.07
CA VAL A 182 10.71 -4.17 10.02
C VAL A 182 10.80 -5.40 10.90
N ALA A 183 11.90 -6.17 10.84
CA ALA A 183 12.11 -7.34 11.67
C ALA A 183 12.11 -7.01 13.18
N ILE A 184 12.84 -5.97 13.58
CA ILE A 184 12.87 -5.51 14.99
C ILE A 184 11.46 -5.15 15.47
N LEU A 185 10.68 -4.45 14.63
CA LEU A 185 9.33 -4.05 14.99
C LEU A 185 8.38 -5.25 15.12
N ILE A 186 8.46 -6.20 14.17
CA ILE A 186 7.67 -7.43 14.23
C ILE A 186 7.98 -8.23 15.49
N PHE A 187 9.26 -8.39 15.85
CA PHE A 187 9.67 -9.09 17.07
C PHE A 187 9.22 -8.36 18.34
N LYS A 188 9.34 -7.04 18.38
CA LYS A 188 8.90 -6.22 19.52
C LYS A 188 7.40 -6.29 19.79
N PHE A 189 6.59 -6.43 18.73
CA PHE A 189 5.13 -6.49 18.85
C PHE A 189 4.59 -7.93 18.99
N LYS A 190 5.43 -8.94 18.90
CA LYS A 190 5.06 -10.34 19.14
C LYS A 190 4.94 -10.67 20.65
N LYS A 191 5.52 -9.81 21.50
CA LYS A 191 5.31 -9.86 22.96
C LYS A 191 4.04 -9.07 23.34
#